data_b756faef29b65b22a3c98b4405e8dbbd
#
_entry.id   b756faef29b65b22a3c98b4405e8dbbd
#
_cell.length_a   1.000
_cell.length_b   1.000
_cell.length_c   1.000
_cell.angle_alpha   90.00
_cell.angle_beta   90.00
_cell.angle_gamma   90.00
#
_symmetry.space_group_name_H-M   'P 1'
#
loop_
_entity.id
_entity.type
_entity.pdbx_description
1 polymer ?
#
loop_
_entity_poly.entity_id
_entity_poly.type
_entity_poly.pdbx_seq_one_letter_code
_entity_poly.pdbx_strand_id
1 'polypeptide(L)'
;MNITSNVLAVALALICILSAIGDFKKNPRVIETTHRLGIPDNRVNILGGVKVAGGAGVVIGFWIRGLGILSGVCLVLYFVCAVASHTRVGDKIKESVPAAFLLGLALLYTLTTIAR
;
A
#
# COMPACT_ATOMS: atom_id res chain seq x y z
N MET A 1 -10.31 8.74 -20.32
CA MET A 1 -9.66 8.10 -19.15
C MET A 1 -8.76 6.98 -19.65
N ASN A 2 -7.66 6.78 -18.96
CA ASN A 2 -6.67 5.76 -19.34
C ASN A 2 -7.06 4.40 -18.73
N ILE A 3 -7.30 3.40 -19.56
CA ILE A 3 -7.69 2.06 -19.11
C ILE A 3 -6.61 1.44 -18.22
N THR A 4 -5.34 1.59 -18.58
CA THR A 4 -4.23 1.06 -17.79
C THR A 4 -4.23 1.65 -16.39
N SER A 5 -4.36 2.97 -16.26
CA SER A 5 -4.42 3.65 -14.98
C SER A 5 -5.61 3.18 -14.16
N ASN A 6 -6.77 3.01 -14.79
CA ASN A 6 -7.99 2.58 -14.10
C ASN A 6 -7.87 1.13 -13.58
N VAL A 7 -7.31 0.24 -14.38
CA VAL A 7 -7.09 -1.15 -13.97
C VAL A 7 -6.11 -1.22 -12.80
N LEU A 8 -5.02 -0.45 -12.89
CA LEU A 8 -4.05 -0.38 -11.79
C LEU A 8 -4.67 0.19 -10.52
N ALA A 9 -5.54 1.21 -10.66
CA ALA A 9 -6.22 1.81 -9.52
C ALA A 9 -7.13 0.80 -8.81
N VAL A 10 -7.93 0.05 -9.56
CA VAL A 10 -8.82 -0.97 -8.99
C VAL A 10 -8.02 -2.06 -8.29
N ALA A 11 -6.98 -2.59 -8.95
CA ALA A 11 -6.14 -3.63 -8.37
C ALA A 11 -5.46 -3.14 -7.09
N LEU A 12 -4.87 -1.95 -7.12
CA LEU A 12 -4.17 -1.37 -5.98
C LEU A 12 -5.15 -1.14 -4.81
N ALA A 13 -6.31 -0.56 -5.08
CA ALA A 13 -7.31 -0.28 -4.06
C ALA A 13 -7.83 -1.57 -3.42
N LEU A 14 -8.14 -2.59 -4.20
CA LEU A 14 -8.62 -3.86 -3.67
C LEU A 14 -7.58 -4.52 -2.79
N ILE A 15 -6.33 -4.58 -3.22
CA ILE A 15 -5.27 -5.22 -2.46
C ILE A 15 -5.01 -4.44 -1.17
N CYS A 16 -5.00 -3.10 -1.23
CA CYS A 16 -4.81 -2.27 -0.04
C CYS A 16 -5.93 -2.47 0.97
N ILE A 17 -7.19 -2.52 0.51
CA ILE A 17 -8.34 -2.70 1.41
C ILE A 17 -8.31 -4.09 2.04
N LEU A 18 -8.03 -5.14 1.26
CA LEU A 18 -7.93 -6.50 1.80
C LEU A 18 -6.81 -6.61 2.83
N SER A 19 -5.67 -6.00 2.54
CA SER A 19 -4.55 -5.96 3.48
C SER A 19 -4.91 -5.20 4.76
N ALA A 20 -5.64 -4.08 4.62
CA ALA A 20 -6.08 -3.29 5.76
C ALA A 20 -7.05 -4.05 6.67
N ILE A 21 -7.93 -4.87 6.10
CA ILE A 21 -8.83 -5.72 6.88
C ILE A 21 -8.02 -6.66 7.77
N GLY A 22 -6.98 -7.27 7.24
CA GLY A 22 -6.08 -8.11 8.03
C GLY A 22 -5.42 -7.34 9.17
N ASP A 23 -4.99 -6.10 8.91
CA ASP A 23 -4.39 -5.25 9.94
C ASP A 23 -5.40 -4.94 11.05
N PHE A 24 -6.63 -4.55 10.70
CA PHE A 24 -7.66 -4.21 11.68
C PHE A 24 -8.11 -5.41 12.51
N LYS A 25 -8.17 -6.59 11.91
CA LYS A 25 -8.52 -7.83 12.61
C LYS A 25 -7.36 -8.38 13.43
N LYS A 26 -6.19 -7.79 13.34
CA LYS A 26 -4.97 -8.24 14.01
C LYS A 26 -4.72 -9.73 13.75
N ASN A 27 -4.74 -10.10 12.47
CA ASN A 27 -4.43 -11.44 12.03
C ASN A 27 -3.09 -11.88 12.65
N PRO A 28 -2.98 -13.11 13.21
CA PRO A 28 -1.73 -13.55 13.85
C PRO A 28 -0.50 -13.40 12.96
N ARG A 29 -0.64 -13.60 11.66
CA ARG A 29 0.46 -13.43 10.71
C ARG A 29 0.91 -11.98 10.62
N VAL A 30 -0.05 -11.04 10.64
CA VAL A 30 0.25 -9.59 10.63
C VAL A 30 0.95 -9.21 11.93
N ILE A 31 0.46 -9.66 13.07
CA ILE A 31 1.03 -9.35 14.38
C ILE A 31 2.47 -9.89 14.48
N GLU A 32 2.71 -11.10 14.01
CA GLU A 32 4.04 -11.68 13.99
C GLU A 32 5.00 -10.82 13.15
N THR A 33 4.56 -10.41 11.96
CA THR A 33 5.35 -9.57 11.07
C THR A 33 5.65 -8.22 11.69
N THR A 34 4.65 -7.55 12.27
CA THR A 34 4.84 -6.23 12.87
C THR A 34 5.73 -6.28 14.11
N HIS A 35 5.62 -7.33 14.93
CA HIS A 35 6.53 -7.53 16.07
C HIS A 35 7.97 -7.66 15.59
N ARG A 36 8.18 -8.44 14.53
CA ARG A 36 9.51 -8.64 13.96
C ARG A 36 10.09 -7.32 13.43
N LEU A 37 9.23 -6.46 12.88
CA LEU A 37 9.64 -5.15 12.38
C LEU A 37 9.78 -4.09 13.48
N GLY A 38 9.44 -4.42 14.72
CA GLY A 38 9.53 -3.50 15.85
C GLY A 38 8.35 -2.53 15.94
N ILE A 39 7.22 -2.87 15.33
CA ILE A 39 6.03 -2.02 15.34
C ILE A 39 5.11 -2.44 16.49
N PRO A 40 4.74 -1.52 17.40
CA PRO A 40 3.81 -1.84 18.49
C PRO A 40 2.42 -2.21 17.96
N ASP A 41 1.71 -3.09 18.68
CA ASP A 41 0.38 -3.54 18.28
C ASP A 41 -0.62 -2.39 18.11
N ASN A 42 -0.51 -1.36 18.94
CA ASN A 42 -1.42 -0.21 18.85
C ASN A 42 -1.22 0.63 17.59
N ARG A 43 -0.12 0.44 16.87
CA ARG A 43 0.15 1.14 15.62
C ARG A 43 -0.26 0.37 14.37
N VAL A 44 -0.63 -0.91 14.54
CA VAL A 44 -1.11 -1.73 13.42
C VAL A 44 -2.38 -1.12 12.81
N ASN A 45 -3.27 -0.57 13.64
CA ASN A 45 -4.48 0.11 13.16
C ASN A 45 -4.15 1.34 12.31
N ILE A 46 -3.07 2.05 12.63
CA ILE A 46 -2.61 3.20 11.84
C ILE A 46 -2.18 2.72 10.45
N LEU A 47 -1.47 1.60 10.37
CA LEU A 47 -1.05 1.02 9.08
C LEU A 47 -2.27 0.68 8.21
N GLY A 48 -3.27 0.03 8.82
CA GLY A 48 -4.52 -0.27 8.11
C GLY A 48 -5.24 0.98 7.66
N GLY A 49 -5.29 2.02 8.51
CA GLY A 49 -5.90 3.30 8.19
C GLY A 49 -5.25 3.99 7.00
N VAL A 50 -3.92 3.97 6.93
CA VAL A 50 -3.18 4.55 5.80
C VAL A 50 -3.51 3.81 4.51
N LYS A 51 -3.60 2.49 4.54
CA LYS A 51 -3.95 1.69 3.37
C LYS A 51 -5.37 1.99 2.88
N VAL A 52 -6.34 2.09 3.78
CA VAL A 52 -7.72 2.43 3.43
C VAL A 52 -7.79 3.83 2.84
N ALA A 53 -7.15 4.81 3.47
CA ALA A 53 -7.13 6.19 2.97
C ALA A 53 -6.47 6.26 1.59
N GLY A 54 -5.35 5.56 1.39
CA GLY A 54 -4.68 5.49 0.10
C GLY A 54 -5.54 4.82 -0.97
N GLY A 55 -6.16 3.69 -0.64
CA GLY A 55 -7.04 2.99 -1.56
C GLY A 55 -8.26 3.83 -1.95
N ALA A 56 -8.89 4.49 -0.99
CA ALA A 56 -10.01 5.40 -1.25
C ALA A 56 -9.58 6.55 -2.14
N GLY A 57 -8.42 7.16 -1.86
CA GLY A 57 -7.91 8.26 -2.67
C GLY A 57 -7.59 7.84 -4.10
N VAL A 58 -7.09 6.63 -4.30
CA VAL A 58 -6.83 6.08 -5.63
C VAL A 58 -8.13 5.90 -6.41
N VAL A 59 -9.19 5.41 -5.76
CA VAL A 59 -10.50 5.26 -6.39
C VAL A 59 -11.09 6.64 -6.74
N ILE A 60 -11.05 7.59 -5.82
CA ILE A 60 -11.51 8.96 -6.06
C ILE A 60 -10.70 9.62 -7.18
N GLY A 61 -9.48 9.17 -7.38
CA GLY A 61 -8.62 9.62 -8.47
C GLY A 61 -9.18 9.38 -9.87
N PHE A 62 -10.22 8.53 -10.01
CA PHE A 62 -10.93 8.42 -11.28
C PHE A 62 -11.56 9.75 -11.69
N TRP A 63 -12.00 10.54 -10.72
CA TRP A 63 -12.66 11.82 -10.94
C TRP A 63 -11.75 13.01 -10.66
N ILE A 64 -10.88 12.88 -9.66
CA ILE A 64 -9.98 13.96 -9.22
C ILE A 64 -8.54 13.47 -9.39
N ARG A 65 -7.95 13.80 -10.53
CA ARG A 65 -6.59 13.37 -10.89
C ARG A 65 -5.54 13.77 -9.85
N GLY A 66 -5.62 15.01 -9.34
CA GLY A 66 -4.66 15.48 -8.34
C GLY A 66 -4.70 14.67 -7.06
N LEU A 67 -5.89 14.27 -6.60
CA LEU A 67 -6.03 13.43 -5.42
C LEU A 67 -5.50 12.03 -5.68
N GLY A 68 -5.72 11.49 -6.88
CA GLY A 68 -5.16 10.20 -7.28
C GLY A 68 -3.64 10.21 -7.26
N ILE A 69 -3.02 11.26 -7.78
CA ILE A 69 -1.56 11.41 -7.79
C ILE A 69 -1.04 11.50 -6.35
N LEU A 70 -1.67 12.33 -5.52
CA LEU A 70 -1.27 12.47 -4.12
C LEU A 70 -1.35 11.14 -3.36
N SER A 71 -2.46 10.42 -3.54
CA SER A 71 -2.65 9.12 -2.89
C SER A 71 -1.62 8.10 -3.39
N GLY A 72 -1.34 8.10 -4.69
CA GLY A 72 -0.34 7.22 -5.28
C GLY A 72 1.05 7.48 -4.72
N VAL A 73 1.44 8.75 -4.60
CA VAL A 73 2.73 9.14 -4.03
C VAL A 73 2.82 8.70 -2.56
N CYS A 74 1.75 8.92 -1.79
CA CYS A 74 1.72 8.49 -0.39
C CYS A 74 1.89 6.98 -0.27
N LEU A 75 1.20 6.20 -1.11
CA LEU A 75 1.33 4.75 -1.10
C LEU A 75 2.72 4.29 -1.53
N VAL A 76 3.34 4.95 -2.51
CA VAL A 76 4.72 4.67 -2.90
C VAL A 76 5.66 4.85 -1.70
N LEU A 77 5.55 5.98 -1.02
CA LEU A 77 6.37 6.24 0.17
C LEU A 77 6.12 5.21 1.27
N TYR A 78 4.87 4.87 1.51
CA TYR A 78 4.51 3.87 2.51
C TYR A 78 5.16 2.53 2.21
N PHE A 79 5.05 2.05 0.98
CA PHE A 79 5.60 0.73 0.62
C PHE A 79 7.12 0.74 0.49
N VAL A 80 7.74 1.87 0.14
CA VAL A 80 9.19 2.01 0.21
C VAL A 80 9.66 1.82 1.65
N CYS A 81 8.98 2.46 2.61
CA CYS A 81 9.28 2.28 4.02
C CYS A 81 9.07 0.83 4.47
N ALA A 82 8.02 0.18 3.97
CA ALA A 82 7.75 -1.22 4.30
C ALA A 82 8.86 -2.13 3.81
N VAL A 83 9.28 -1.98 2.55
CA VAL A 83 10.38 -2.79 1.99
C VAL A 83 11.68 -2.52 2.75
N ALA A 84 11.97 -1.25 3.05
CA ALA A 84 13.16 -0.88 3.80
C ALA A 84 13.15 -1.51 5.20
N SER A 85 11.99 -1.54 5.86
CA SER A 85 11.86 -2.15 7.19
C SER A 85 12.13 -3.65 7.14
N HIS A 86 11.61 -4.36 6.15
CA HIS A 86 11.90 -5.79 5.97
C HIS A 86 13.39 -6.03 5.76
N THR A 87 14.02 -5.22 4.92
CA THR A 87 15.46 -5.34 4.65
C THR A 87 16.28 -5.05 5.90
N ARG A 88 15.89 -4.04 6.68
CA ARG A 88 16.62 -3.64 7.88
C ARG A 88 16.68 -4.74 8.94
N VAL A 89 15.60 -5.53 9.08
CA VAL A 89 15.57 -6.62 10.06
C VAL A 89 16.07 -7.94 9.49
N GLY A 90 16.56 -7.94 8.24
CA GLY A 90 17.11 -9.13 7.62
C GLY A 90 16.08 -10.17 7.19
N ASP A 91 14.84 -9.76 6.94
CA ASP A 91 13.81 -10.66 6.45
C ASP A 91 14.21 -11.28 5.11
N LYS A 92 13.74 -12.52 4.90
CA LYS A 92 13.94 -13.18 3.61
C LYS A 92 13.23 -12.40 2.51
N ILE A 93 13.74 -12.47 1.29
CA ILE A 93 13.13 -11.82 0.13
C ILE A 93 11.66 -12.19 0.02
N LYS A 94 11.31 -13.45 0.28
CA LYS A 94 9.94 -13.94 0.25
C LYS A 94 8.99 -13.13 1.15
N GLU A 95 9.48 -12.67 2.29
CA GLU A 95 8.67 -11.90 3.25
C GLU A 95 8.41 -10.48 2.76
N SER A 96 9.31 -9.91 1.96
CA SER A 96 9.15 -8.55 1.43
C SER A 96 8.48 -8.49 0.07
N VAL A 97 8.24 -9.63 -0.60
CA VAL A 97 7.62 -9.68 -1.93
C VAL A 97 6.26 -9.00 -1.97
N PRO A 98 5.32 -9.21 -1.01
CA PRO A 98 4.04 -8.51 -1.05
C PRO A 98 4.18 -6.99 -1.03
N ALA A 99 5.06 -6.46 -0.19
CA ALA A 99 5.29 -5.02 -0.11
C ALA A 99 5.93 -4.50 -1.40
N ALA A 100 6.90 -5.23 -1.96
CA ALA A 100 7.53 -4.86 -3.21
C ALA A 100 6.55 -4.88 -4.38
N PHE A 101 5.66 -5.87 -4.42
CA PHE A 101 4.61 -5.96 -5.45
C PHE A 101 3.68 -4.75 -5.37
N LEU A 102 3.22 -4.39 -4.17
CA LEU A 102 2.35 -3.24 -3.97
C LEU A 102 3.08 -1.93 -4.28
N LEU A 103 4.37 -1.84 -3.96
CA LEU A 103 5.19 -0.70 -4.33
C LEU A 103 5.22 -0.53 -5.86
N GLY A 104 5.42 -1.61 -6.59
CA GLY A 104 5.41 -1.59 -8.05
C GLY A 104 4.08 -1.13 -8.61
N LEU A 105 2.97 -1.66 -8.09
CA LEU A 105 1.62 -1.24 -8.50
C LEU A 105 1.38 0.23 -8.22
N ALA A 106 1.75 0.71 -7.04
CA ALA A 106 1.56 2.12 -6.66
C ALA A 106 2.38 3.04 -7.56
N LEU A 107 3.61 2.65 -7.87
CA LEU A 107 4.48 3.42 -8.74
C LEU A 107 3.92 3.48 -10.16
N LEU A 108 3.51 2.35 -10.73
CA LEU A 108 2.91 2.30 -12.07
C LEU A 108 1.62 3.11 -12.14
N TYR A 109 0.76 2.98 -11.13
CA TYR A 109 -0.47 3.78 -11.06
C TYR A 109 -0.16 5.26 -11.05
N THR A 110 0.79 5.68 -10.20
CA THR A 110 1.14 7.10 -10.08
C THR A 110 1.69 7.65 -11.40
N LEU A 111 2.61 6.91 -12.03
CA LEU A 111 3.21 7.35 -13.29
C LEU A 111 2.17 7.43 -14.41
N THR A 112 1.29 6.42 -14.53
CA THR A 112 0.25 6.43 -15.57
C THR A 112 -0.78 7.52 -15.32
N THR A 113 -1.07 7.84 -14.05
CA THR A 113 -2.00 8.90 -13.69
C THR A 113 -1.42 10.29 -14.01
N ILE A 114 -0.14 10.48 -13.77
CA ILE A 114 0.54 11.72 -14.13
C ILE A 114 0.54 11.90 -15.66
N ALA A 115 0.72 10.81 -16.39
CA ALA A 115 0.85 10.84 -17.85
C ALA A 115 -0.49 11.01 -18.57
N ARG A 116 -1.63 10.76 -17.94
CA ARG A 116 -2.94 10.86 -18.60
C ARG A 116 -3.50 12.29 -18.70
#